data_f65165652282b8338647c6db4b4bf051
#
_entry.id   f65165652282b8338647c6db4b4bf051
#
_cell.length_a   1.000
_cell.length_b   1.000
_cell.length_c   1.000
_cell.angle_alpha   90.00
_cell.angle_beta   90.00
_cell.angle_gamma   90.00
#
_symmetry.space_group_name_H-M   'P 1'
#
loop_
_entity.id
_entity.type
_entity.pdbx_description
1 polymer ?
#
loop_
_entity_poly.entity_id
_entity_poly.type
_entity_poly.pdbx_seq_one_letter_code
_entity_poly.pdbx_strand_id
1 'polypeptide(L)'
;MIEPTELTYAFVERMYTTAMKRGSDKEGKNYWANELSNFKCTGEYVGLAFFLSDEMNGSGLSDKEFITRLYKTFMDREPDKDGFKYWCDTLASGVQRSDVVFGFTRSPEFVDKCIEARILPY
;
A
#
# COMPACT_ATOMS: atom_id res chain seq x y z
N MET A 1 -21.81 -13.10 0.03
CA MET A 1 -20.82 -12.05 0.30
C MET A 1 -19.84 -12.53 1.37
N ILE A 2 -18.55 -12.31 1.15
CA ILE A 2 -17.48 -12.70 2.08
C ILE A 2 -17.18 -11.52 2.99
N GLU A 3 -17.19 -11.78 4.31
CA GLU A 3 -16.84 -10.76 5.29
C GLU A 3 -15.33 -10.54 5.32
N PRO A 4 -14.87 -9.29 5.39
CA PRO A 4 -13.44 -9.01 5.51
C PRO A 4 -12.86 -9.57 6.81
N THR A 5 -11.60 -10.01 6.75
CA THR A 5 -10.88 -10.44 7.96
C THR A 5 -10.33 -9.20 8.70
N GLU A 6 -9.88 -9.41 9.94
CA GLU A 6 -9.20 -8.34 10.69
C GLU A 6 -7.98 -7.84 9.95
N LEU A 7 -7.24 -8.75 9.28
CA LEU A 7 -6.05 -8.39 8.51
C LEU A 7 -6.39 -7.51 7.31
N THR A 8 -7.54 -7.78 6.66
CA THR A 8 -8.01 -6.94 5.54
C THR A 8 -8.35 -5.54 6.03
N TYR A 9 -9.08 -5.43 7.13
CA TYR A 9 -9.38 -4.11 7.71
C TYR A 9 -8.10 -3.38 8.13
N ALA A 10 -7.14 -4.09 8.72
CA ALA A 10 -5.87 -3.49 9.12
C ALA A 10 -5.09 -2.96 7.91
N PHE A 11 -5.07 -3.71 6.81
CA PHE A 11 -4.43 -3.26 5.57
C PHE A 11 -5.06 -1.97 5.04
N VAL A 12 -6.39 -1.95 4.98
CA VAL A 12 -7.10 -0.76 4.50
C VAL A 12 -6.86 0.42 5.45
N GLU A 13 -6.87 0.18 6.78
CA GLU A 13 -6.58 1.23 7.75
C GLU A 13 -5.19 1.83 7.52
N ARG A 14 -4.19 1.01 7.21
CA ARG A 14 -2.83 1.50 6.91
C ARG A 14 -2.79 2.39 5.66
N MET A 15 -3.66 2.16 4.67
CA MET A 15 -3.76 3.06 3.51
C MET A 15 -4.10 4.48 3.94
N TYR A 16 -4.93 4.62 4.96
CA TYR A 16 -5.27 5.95 5.47
C TYR A 16 -4.21 6.48 6.42
N THR A 17 -3.81 5.69 7.42
CA THR A 17 -2.95 6.17 8.51
C THR A 17 -1.47 6.27 8.13
N THR A 18 -0.94 5.29 7.40
CA THR A 18 0.49 5.28 7.05
C THR A 18 0.77 5.84 5.66
N ALA A 19 -0.14 5.70 4.71
CA ALA A 19 0.04 6.28 3.38
C ALA A 19 -0.41 7.73 3.34
N MET A 20 -1.64 8.00 3.73
CA MET A 20 -2.24 9.35 3.62
C MET A 20 -2.04 10.22 4.87
N LYS A 21 -1.56 9.64 5.97
CA LYS A 21 -1.34 10.33 7.25
C LYS A 21 -2.61 11.00 7.79
N ARG A 22 -3.74 10.34 7.63
CA ARG A 22 -5.01 10.79 8.19
C ARG A 22 -5.87 9.59 8.60
N GLY A 23 -6.90 9.84 9.41
CA GLY A 23 -7.82 8.78 9.82
C GLY A 23 -8.71 8.32 8.66
N SER A 24 -9.14 7.07 8.71
CA SER A 24 -10.10 6.55 7.77
C SER A 24 -11.51 7.01 8.14
N ASP A 25 -12.35 7.20 7.13
CA ASP A 25 -13.79 7.28 7.37
C ASP A 25 -14.37 5.86 7.28
N LYS A 26 -15.43 5.63 8.04
CA LYS A 26 -16.02 4.29 8.16
C LYS A 26 -16.51 3.75 6.81
N GLU A 27 -17.15 4.60 6.01
CA GLU A 27 -17.68 4.18 4.72
C GLU A 27 -16.59 3.78 3.74
N GLY A 28 -15.53 4.59 3.63
CA GLY A 28 -14.41 4.32 2.75
C GLY A 28 -13.67 3.06 3.15
N LYS A 29 -13.43 2.89 4.45
CA LYS A 29 -12.76 1.71 4.97
C LYS A 29 -13.56 0.44 4.67
N ASN A 30 -14.87 0.48 4.95
CA ASN A 30 -15.74 -0.66 4.68
C ASN A 30 -15.85 -0.96 3.19
N TYR A 31 -15.92 0.07 2.36
CA TYR A 31 -15.97 -0.10 0.90
C TYR A 31 -14.75 -0.87 0.39
N TRP A 32 -13.55 -0.40 0.72
CA TRP A 32 -12.32 -1.04 0.25
C TRP A 32 -12.17 -2.46 0.80
N ALA A 33 -12.48 -2.65 2.09
CA ALA A 33 -12.37 -3.98 2.71
C ALA A 33 -13.31 -4.99 2.04
N ASN A 34 -14.54 -4.59 1.75
CA ASN A 34 -15.50 -5.47 1.08
C ASN A 34 -15.10 -5.76 -0.36
N GLU A 35 -14.60 -4.77 -1.09
CA GLU A 35 -14.12 -4.98 -2.46
C GLU A 35 -12.96 -5.97 -2.50
N LEU A 36 -12.01 -5.85 -1.56
CA LEU A 36 -10.89 -6.79 -1.46
C LEU A 36 -11.35 -8.20 -1.11
N SER A 37 -12.22 -8.33 -0.11
CA SER A 37 -12.64 -9.64 0.39
C SER A 37 -13.51 -10.40 -0.60
N ASN A 38 -14.21 -9.70 -1.48
CA ASN A 38 -15.06 -10.30 -2.51
C ASN A 38 -14.36 -10.36 -3.88
N PHE A 39 -13.05 -10.15 -3.90
CA PHE A 39 -12.18 -10.28 -5.07
C PHE A 39 -12.58 -9.35 -6.24
N LYS A 40 -13.16 -8.20 -5.92
CA LYS A 40 -13.51 -7.18 -6.92
C LYS A 40 -12.35 -6.26 -7.22
N CYS A 41 -11.36 -6.20 -6.33
CA CYS A 41 -10.10 -5.52 -6.56
C CYS A 41 -8.97 -6.24 -5.83
N THR A 42 -7.74 -5.81 -6.08
CA THR A 42 -6.54 -6.42 -5.51
C THR A 42 -5.88 -5.43 -4.55
N GLY A 43 -4.96 -5.95 -3.72
CA GLY A 43 -4.13 -5.08 -2.87
C GLY A 43 -3.35 -4.06 -3.69
N GLU A 44 -2.84 -4.47 -4.86
CA GLU A 44 -2.14 -3.57 -5.77
C GLU A 44 -3.06 -2.45 -6.27
N TYR A 45 -4.28 -2.77 -6.66
CA TYR A 45 -5.22 -1.76 -7.12
C TYR A 45 -5.49 -0.70 -6.05
N VAL A 46 -5.74 -1.15 -4.83
CA VAL A 46 -5.96 -0.22 -3.70
C VAL A 46 -4.71 0.62 -3.47
N GLY A 47 -3.53 -0.02 -3.48
CA GLY A 47 -2.26 0.68 -3.32
C GLY A 47 -2.06 1.77 -4.35
N LEU A 48 -2.31 1.46 -5.62
CA LEU A 48 -2.19 2.46 -6.69
C LEU A 48 -3.19 3.59 -6.51
N ALA A 49 -4.43 3.27 -6.12
CA ALA A 49 -5.45 4.29 -5.90
C ALA A 49 -5.03 5.31 -4.84
N PHE A 50 -4.35 4.87 -3.77
CA PHE A 50 -3.90 5.77 -2.70
C PHE A 50 -2.56 6.44 -3.04
N PHE A 51 -1.56 5.66 -3.47
CA PHE A 51 -0.20 6.18 -3.67
C PHE A 51 -0.04 7.04 -4.91
N LEU A 52 -0.90 6.90 -5.91
CA LEU A 52 -0.89 7.74 -7.11
C LEU A 52 -2.03 8.76 -7.12
N SER A 53 -2.72 8.93 -6.00
CA SER A 53 -3.80 9.90 -5.89
C SER A 53 -3.27 11.33 -5.95
N ASP A 54 -4.14 12.26 -6.34
CA ASP A 54 -3.81 13.69 -6.34
C ASP A 54 -3.50 14.18 -4.93
N GLU A 55 -4.18 13.65 -3.92
CA GLU A 55 -3.93 13.99 -2.52
C GLU A 55 -2.48 13.66 -2.13
N MET A 56 -2.00 12.47 -2.50
CA MET A 56 -0.63 12.06 -2.24
C MET A 56 0.38 12.89 -3.03
N ASN A 57 0.16 13.04 -4.34
CA ASN A 57 1.09 13.73 -5.24
C ASN A 57 1.12 15.23 -5.00
N GLY A 58 -0.01 15.81 -4.63
CA GLY A 58 -0.11 17.24 -4.36
C GLY A 58 0.55 17.68 -3.06
N SER A 59 0.97 16.74 -2.22
CA SER A 59 1.59 17.06 -0.92
C SER A 59 3.07 17.40 -1.01
N GLY A 60 3.70 17.28 -2.19
CA GLY A 60 5.13 17.51 -2.35
C GLY A 60 6.01 16.46 -1.69
N LEU A 61 5.54 15.24 -1.63
CA LEU A 61 6.17 14.13 -0.91
C LEU A 61 7.54 13.78 -1.49
N SER A 62 8.59 13.79 -0.65
CA SER A 62 9.93 13.40 -1.06
C SER A 62 10.01 11.91 -1.37
N ASP A 63 11.03 11.50 -2.14
CA ASP A 63 11.26 10.10 -2.44
C ASP A 63 11.46 9.29 -1.17
N LYS A 64 12.23 9.81 -0.21
CA LYS A 64 12.48 9.13 1.05
C LYS A 64 11.20 8.88 1.85
N GLU A 65 10.33 9.88 1.92
CA GLU A 65 9.06 9.74 2.61
C GLU A 65 8.13 8.80 1.85
N PHE A 66 8.12 8.86 0.52
CA PHE A 66 7.34 7.96 -0.31
C PHE A 66 7.70 6.49 -0.03
N ILE A 67 9.00 6.17 -0.06
CA ILE A 67 9.48 4.80 0.22
C ILE A 67 9.14 4.38 1.65
N THR A 68 9.33 5.27 2.63
CA THR A 68 9.00 4.97 4.02
C THR A 68 7.52 4.58 4.16
N ARG A 69 6.63 5.33 3.53
CA ARG A 69 5.20 5.04 3.57
C ARG A 69 4.84 3.73 2.88
N LEU A 70 5.54 3.38 1.79
CA LEU A 70 5.35 2.08 1.13
C LEU A 70 5.67 0.92 2.07
N TYR A 71 6.79 0.99 2.79
CA TYR A 71 7.16 -0.04 3.76
C TYR A 71 6.12 -0.17 4.87
N LYS A 72 5.73 0.95 5.45
CA LYS A 72 4.76 0.94 6.55
C LYS A 72 3.39 0.43 6.12
N THR A 73 2.98 0.75 4.91
CA THR A 73 1.64 0.39 4.43
C THR A 73 1.58 -1.06 3.95
N PHE A 74 2.51 -1.47 3.07
CA PHE A 74 2.48 -2.80 2.46
C PHE A 74 3.15 -3.86 3.32
N MET A 75 4.23 -3.50 4.02
CA MET A 75 5.01 -4.46 4.80
C MET A 75 4.71 -4.38 6.30
N ASP A 76 3.97 -3.37 6.73
CA ASP A 76 3.62 -3.16 8.15
C ASP A 76 4.86 -3.12 9.04
N ARG A 77 5.91 -2.44 8.57
CA ARG A 77 7.17 -2.28 9.31
C ARG A 77 7.97 -1.10 8.78
N GLU A 78 9.00 -0.73 9.53
CA GLU A 78 9.96 0.27 9.06
C GLU A 78 10.83 -0.30 7.93
N PRO A 79 11.36 0.55 7.03
CA PRO A 79 12.30 0.09 6.01
C PRO A 79 13.57 -0.49 6.63
N ASP A 80 14.08 -1.56 6.06
CA ASP A 80 15.43 -2.00 6.34
C ASP A 80 16.41 -1.10 5.58
N LYS A 81 17.63 -0.98 6.10
CA LYS A 81 18.62 -0.03 5.58
C LYS A 81 18.93 -0.26 4.10
N ASP A 82 19.20 -1.50 3.73
CA ASP A 82 19.61 -1.83 2.36
C ASP A 82 18.47 -1.67 1.37
N GLY A 83 17.27 -2.11 1.74
CA GLY A 83 16.08 -1.96 0.90
C GLY A 83 15.70 -0.51 0.70
N PHE A 84 15.78 0.30 1.77
CA PHE A 84 15.51 1.72 1.69
C PHE A 84 16.45 2.41 0.69
N LYS A 85 17.74 2.13 0.81
CA LYS A 85 18.74 2.69 -0.09
C LYS A 85 18.48 2.26 -1.54
N TYR A 86 18.20 0.98 -1.75
CA TYR A 86 17.92 0.45 -3.08
C TYR A 86 16.76 1.20 -3.75
N TRP A 87 15.64 1.36 -3.04
CA TRP A 87 14.45 1.99 -3.62
C TRP A 87 14.64 3.50 -3.81
N CYS A 88 15.32 4.17 -2.88
CA CYS A 88 15.60 5.59 -3.04
C CYS A 88 16.53 5.83 -4.24
N ASP A 89 17.56 5.00 -4.41
CA ASP A 89 18.45 5.09 -5.57
C ASP A 89 17.69 4.79 -6.86
N THR A 90 16.77 3.84 -6.83
CA THR A 90 15.93 3.50 -7.98
C THR A 90 15.09 4.70 -8.43
N LEU A 91 14.45 5.39 -7.50
CA LEU A 91 13.69 6.59 -7.82
C LEU A 91 14.60 7.72 -8.33
N ALA A 92 15.77 7.89 -7.71
CA ALA A 92 16.74 8.90 -8.13
C ALA A 92 17.24 8.66 -9.55
N SER A 93 17.23 7.42 -10.03
CA SER A 93 17.65 7.06 -11.38
C SER A 93 16.59 7.37 -12.44
N GLY A 94 15.39 7.79 -12.04
CA GLY A 94 14.32 8.16 -12.96
C GLY A 94 13.21 7.15 -13.14
N VAL A 95 13.23 6.05 -12.38
CA VAL A 95 12.13 5.08 -12.37
C VAL A 95 10.88 5.74 -11.79
N GLN A 96 9.74 5.48 -12.39
CA GLN A 96 8.49 6.10 -11.94
C GLN A 96 8.01 5.49 -10.63
N ARG A 97 7.32 6.31 -9.82
CA ARG A 97 6.78 5.85 -8.54
C ARG A 97 5.79 4.70 -8.69
N SER A 98 5.00 4.69 -9.77
CA SER A 98 4.09 3.57 -10.06
C SER A 98 4.84 2.25 -10.17
N ASP A 99 5.99 2.23 -10.84
CA ASP A 99 6.79 1.02 -11.00
C ASP A 99 7.36 0.54 -9.67
N VAL A 100 7.69 1.47 -8.77
CA VAL A 100 8.15 1.14 -7.43
C VAL A 100 7.01 0.51 -6.62
N VAL A 101 5.79 1.03 -6.74
CA VAL A 101 4.63 0.42 -6.09
C VAL A 101 4.48 -1.03 -6.54
N PHE A 102 4.61 -1.33 -7.84
CA PHE A 102 4.57 -2.71 -8.34
C PHE A 102 5.64 -3.59 -7.69
N GLY A 103 6.83 -3.04 -7.47
CA GLY A 103 7.88 -3.78 -6.79
C GLY A 103 7.50 -4.21 -5.37
N PHE A 104 6.70 -3.39 -4.68
CA PHE A 104 6.19 -3.73 -3.35
C PHE A 104 5.03 -4.70 -3.40
N THR A 105 4.05 -4.46 -4.26
CA THR A 105 2.84 -5.28 -4.32
C THR A 105 3.10 -6.69 -4.84
N ARG A 106 4.16 -6.86 -5.61
CA ARG A 106 4.53 -8.17 -6.18
C ARG A 106 5.67 -8.85 -5.42
N SER A 107 6.11 -8.26 -4.30
CA SER A 107 7.12 -8.88 -3.46
C SER A 107 6.54 -10.09 -2.72
N PRO A 108 7.38 -11.12 -2.45
CA PRO A 108 6.92 -12.27 -1.67
C PRO A 108 6.37 -11.87 -0.30
N GLU A 109 6.95 -10.88 0.35
CA GLU A 109 6.51 -10.42 1.66
C GLU A 109 5.07 -9.91 1.62
N PHE A 110 4.72 -9.10 0.63
CA PHE A 110 3.35 -8.59 0.50
C PHE A 110 2.39 -9.70 0.06
N VAL A 111 2.81 -10.54 -0.87
CA VAL A 111 1.99 -11.68 -1.33
C VAL A 111 1.61 -12.57 -0.13
N ASP A 112 2.56 -12.87 0.75
CA ASP A 112 2.28 -13.67 1.94
C ASP A 112 1.27 -13.00 2.87
N LYS A 113 1.36 -11.69 3.06
CA LYS A 113 0.39 -10.94 3.86
C LYS A 113 -1.01 -10.99 3.25
N CYS A 114 -1.10 -10.92 1.93
CA CYS A 114 -2.39 -11.00 1.23
C CYS A 114 -3.00 -12.39 1.37
N ILE A 115 -2.19 -13.43 1.28
CA ILE A 115 -2.66 -14.80 1.49
C ILE A 115 -3.25 -14.95 2.90
N GLU A 116 -2.57 -14.44 3.92
CA GLU A 116 -3.07 -14.48 5.29
C GLU A 116 -4.39 -13.72 5.44
N ALA A 117 -4.53 -12.58 4.76
CA ALA A 117 -5.73 -11.76 4.81
C ALA A 117 -6.85 -12.28 3.90
N ARG A 118 -6.56 -13.29 3.06
CA ARG A 118 -7.51 -13.85 2.09
C ARG A 118 -7.94 -12.83 1.04
N ILE A 119 -6.99 -12.06 0.54
CA ILE A 119 -7.19 -11.11 -0.55
C ILE A 119 -6.17 -11.37 -1.65
N LEU A 120 -6.46 -10.86 -2.85
CA LEU A 120 -5.54 -10.98 -3.98
C LEU A 120 -4.49 -9.86 -3.91
N PRO A 121 -3.19 -10.19 -4.08
CA PRO A 121 -2.14 -9.16 -4.05
C PRO A 121 -2.11 -8.31 -5.32
N TYR A 122 -2.28 -8.94 -6.48
CA TYR A 122 -2.25 -8.25 -7.78
C TYR A 122 -3.01 -9.03 -8.86
#